data_43190091e156e0096ab9b4b3fe2da51d
#
_entry.id   43190091e156e0096ab9b4b3fe2da51d
#
_cell.length_a   1.000
_cell.length_b   1.000
_cell.length_c   1.000
_cell.angle_alpha   90.00
_cell.angle_beta   90.00
_cell.angle_gamma   90.00
#
_symmetry.space_group_name_H-M   'P 1'
#
loop_
_entity.id
_entity.type
_entity.pdbx_description
1 polymer ?
#
loop_
_entity_poly.entity_id
_entity_poly.type
_entity_poly.pdbx_seq_one_letter_code
_entity_poly.pdbx_strand_id
1 'polypeptide(L)'
;EDKKVVKVGLSWHDDLLQLHRRAEFKAGNFVELQDVAEKFGIEDKSLQKLYANLFHMKISKAQRLSNWEQTILRDAQKLYAATDAWTCIKIYEELQRLSRDGDYELVEPVKLVEAESEVVKSKEAKNEEVPQSSPII
;
A
#
# COMPACT_ATOMS: atom_id res chain seq x y z
N GLU A 1 -17.52 16.25 11.57
CA GLU A 1 -17.94 17.45 10.83
C GLU A 1 -17.09 18.71 11.10
N ASP A 2 -16.24 18.69 12.15
CA ASP A 2 -15.40 19.84 12.46
C ASP A 2 -14.37 20.10 11.35
N LYS A 3 -14.51 21.23 10.67
CA LYS A 3 -13.62 21.66 9.59
C LYS A 3 -12.30 22.24 10.08
N LYS A 4 -12.20 22.59 11.36
CA LYS A 4 -10.97 23.14 11.96
C LYS A 4 -9.95 22.04 12.26
N VAL A 5 -10.43 20.81 12.50
CA VAL A 5 -9.58 19.65 12.76
C VAL A 5 -9.28 18.92 11.45
N VAL A 6 -8.02 18.84 11.09
CA VAL A 6 -7.55 18.03 9.97
C VAL A 6 -7.54 16.55 10.39
N LYS A 7 -8.21 15.69 9.62
CA LYS A 7 -8.24 14.24 9.82
C LYS A 7 -7.35 13.61 8.78
N VAL A 8 -6.29 12.96 9.22
CA VAL A 8 -5.34 12.29 8.35
C VAL A 8 -5.55 10.79 8.41
N GLY A 9 -5.64 10.16 7.27
CA GLY A 9 -5.82 8.71 7.20
C GLY A 9 -5.57 8.16 5.82
N LEU A 10 -5.83 6.89 5.66
CA LEU A 10 -5.62 6.14 4.45
C LEU A 10 -6.89 5.37 4.10
N SER A 11 -7.29 5.44 2.82
CA SER A 11 -8.52 4.81 2.31
C SER A 11 -9.82 5.37 2.92
N TRP A 12 -9.89 6.68 3.15
CA TRP A 12 -11.06 7.36 3.69
C TRP A 12 -12.34 7.16 2.90
N HIS A 13 -12.23 6.99 1.59
CA HIS A 13 -13.40 6.92 0.72
C HIS A 13 -14.38 5.82 1.13
N ASP A 14 -13.87 4.61 1.34
CA ASP A 14 -14.71 3.47 1.73
C ASP A 14 -15.24 3.61 3.16
N ASP A 15 -14.42 4.11 4.08
CA ASP A 15 -14.82 4.32 5.47
C ASP A 15 -15.93 5.38 5.57
N LEU A 16 -15.80 6.49 4.86
CA LEU A 16 -16.82 7.54 4.83
C LEU A 16 -18.12 7.04 4.20
N LEU A 17 -18.04 6.24 3.14
CA LEU A 17 -19.21 5.63 2.51
C LEU A 17 -19.95 4.70 3.47
N GLN A 18 -19.22 3.88 4.23
CA GLN A 18 -19.79 3.00 5.25
C GLN A 18 -20.46 3.79 6.39
N LEU A 19 -19.83 4.88 6.83
CA LEU A 19 -20.39 5.73 7.88
C LEU A 19 -21.66 6.46 7.39
N HIS A 20 -21.69 6.94 6.14
CA HIS A 20 -22.89 7.56 5.55
C HIS A 20 -24.10 6.63 5.47
N ARG A 21 -23.87 5.31 5.35
CA ARG A 21 -24.95 4.34 5.41
C ARG A 21 -25.61 4.22 6.78
N ARG A 22 -24.93 4.66 7.84
CA ARG A 22 -25.40 4.58 9.23
C ARG A 22 -25.96 5.90 9.75
N ALA A 23 -25.44 7.02 9.29
CA ALA A 23 -25.86 8.35 9.71
C ALA A 23 -25.51 9.40 8.66
N GLU A 24 -26.39 10.39 8.48
CA GLU A 24 -26.09 11.55 7.66
C GLU A 24 -25.11 12.47 8.39
N PHE A 25 -24.01 12.85 7.71
CA PHE A 25 -23.06 13.83 8.20
C PHE A 25 -22.34 14.49 7.01
N LYS A 26 -21.73 15.65 7.25
CA LYS A 26 -20.85 16.30 6.29
C LYS A 26 -19.39 16.05 6.65
N ALA A 27 -18.68 15.34 5.78
CA ALA A 27 -17.24 15.14 5.96
C ALA A 27 -16.53 16.50 5.90
N GLY A 28 -15.66 16.77 6.87
CA GLY A 28 -14.94 18.03 6.97
C GLY A 28 -13.43 17.81 7.13
N ASN A 29 -12.64 18.38 6.21
CA ASN A 29 -11.18 18.47 6.25
C ASN A 29 -10.46 17.14 6.44
N PHE A 30 -10.67 16.20 5.51
CA PHE A 30 -9.98 14.92 5.44
C PHE A 30 -8.78 14.98 4.49
N VAL A 31 -7.67 14.41 4.90
CA VAL A 31 -6.47 14.23 4.09
C VAL A 31 -6.29 12.74 3.81
N GLU A 32 -6.32 12.38 2.52
CA GLU A 32 -6.03 11.03 2.06
C GLU A 32 -4.53 10.87 1.81
N LEU A 33 -3.89 10.02 2.60
CA LEU A 33 -2.44 9.83 2.50
C LEU A 33 -1.99 9.22 1.17
N GLN A 34 -2.82 8.41 0.53
CA GLN A 34 -2.51 7.85 -0.79
C GLN A 34 -2.36 8.96 -1.83
N ASP A 35 -3.24 9.95 -1.82
CA ASP A 35 -3.19 11.09 -2.75
C ASP A 35 -1.97 11.98 -2.50
N VAL A 36 -1.59 12.14 -1.22
CA VAL A 36 -0.39 12.90 -0.86
C VAL A 36 0.87 12.16 -1.29
N ALA A 37 0.96 10.85 -1.00
CA ALA A 37 2.11 10.01 -1.34
C ALA A 37 2.34 9.91 -2.85
N GLU A 38 1.27 9.85 -3.64
CA GLU A 38 1.34 9.80 -5.10
C GLU A 38 2.09 11.01 -5.70
N LYS A 39 1.97 12.18 -5.08
CA LYS A 39 2.71 13.39 -5.50
C LYS A 39 4.24 13.26 -5.36
N PHE A 40 4.68 12.31 -4.53
CA PHE A 40 6.10 11.97 -4.32
C PHE A 40 6.51 10.72 -5.11
N GLY A 41 5.69 10.25 -6.05
CA GLY A 41 5.97 9.04 -6.82
C GLY A 41 5.89 7.74 -6.03
N ILE A 42 5.27 7.76 -4.85
CA ILE A 42 5.08 6.56 -4.02
C ILE A 42 3.79 5.86 -4.46
N GLU A 43 3.94 4.72 -5.10
CA GLU A 43 2.81 3.93 -5.61
C GLU A 43 2.20 2.98 -4.55
N ASP A 44 2.87 2.79 -3.43
CA ASP A 44 2.42 1.92 -2.36
C ASP A 44 1.12 2.43 -1.72
N LYS A 45 0.09 1.59 -1.73
CA LYS A 45 -1.26 1.93 -1.24
C LYS A 45 -1.52 1.49 0.20
N SER A 46 -0.62 0.75 0.84
CA SER A 46 -0.80 0.27 2.21
C SER A 46 -0.03 1.11 3.21
N LEU A 47 -0.63 1.33 4.40
CA LEU A 47 -0.04 2.11 5.48
C LEU A 47 1.35 1.59 5.89
N GLN A 48 1.49 0.25 6.01
CA GLN A 48 2.74 -0.38 6.41
C GLN A 48 3.84 -0.21 5.38
N LYS A 49 3.49 -0.26 4.09
CA LYS A 49 4.46 -0.03 3.01
C LYS A 49 4.89 1.42 2.92
N LEU A 50 3.95 2.37 3.03
CA LEU A 50 4.27 3.80 3.10
C LEU A 50 5.21 4.10 4.25
N TYR A 51 4.92 3.55 5.44
CA TYR A 51 5.77 3.75 6.61
C TYR A 51 7.16 3.12 6.41
N ALA A 52 7.23 1.91 5.85
CA ALA A 52 8.50 1.24 5.56
C ALA A 52 9.36 2.02 4.56
N ASN A 53 8.74 2.60 3.52
CA ASN A 53 9.44 3.42 2.54
C ASN A 53 10.04 4.69 3.14
N LEU A 54 9.27 5.39 3.97
CA LEU A 54 9.68 6.67 4.53
C LEU A 54 10.64 6.55 5.73
N PHE A 55 10.44 5.53 6.56
CA PHE A 55 11.16 5.40 7.84
C PHE A 55 12.08 4.17 7.91
N HIS A 56 12.09 3.31 6.89
CA HIS A 56 12.87 2.06 6.85
C HIS A 56 12.57 1.11 8.01
N MET A 57 11.36 1.18 8.57
CA MET A 57 10.88 0.37 9.69
C MET A 57 9.60 -0.36 9.31
N LYS A 58 9.34 -1.49 9.98
CA LYS A 58 8.15 -2.30 9.76
C LYS A 58 7.17 -2.17 10.91
N ILE A 59 5.88 -2.06 10.59
CA ILE A 59 4.79 -2.13 11.56
C ILE A 59 4.23 -3.55 11.56
N SER A 60 4.01 -4.10 12.77
CA SER A 60 3.41 -5.43 12.93
C SER A 60 1.97 -5.46 12.42
N LYS A 61 1.62 -6.52 11.69
CA LYS A 61 0.25 -6.80 11.22
C LYS A 61 -0.45 -7.89 12.07
N ALA A 62 0.15 -8.32 13.17
CA ALA A 62 -0.29 -9.49 13.93
C ALA A 62 -1.76 -9.41 14.40
N GLN A 63 -2.26 -8.21 14.71
CA GLN A 63 -3.62 -8.02 15.19
C GLN A 63 -4.65 -7.70 14.09
N ARG A 64 -4.23 -7.54 12.85
CA ARG A 64 -5.10 -7.13 11.74
C ARG A 64 -6.32 -8.05 11.55
N LEU A 65 -6.11 -9.35 11.63
CA LEU A 65 -7.14 -10.38 11.43
C LEU A 65 -7.68 -10.96 12.74
N SER A 66 -7.42 -10.32 13.88
CA SER A 66 -8.00 -10.72 15.16
C SER A 66 -9.49 -10.38 15.22
N ASN A 67 -10.20 -10.93 16.21
CA ASN A 67 -11.62 -10.64 16.39
C ASN A 67 -11.83 -9.23 16.95
N TRP A 68 -12.26 -8.30 16.12
CA TRP A 68 -12.56 -6.91 16.46
C TRP A 68 -14.01 -6.69 16.95
N GLU A 69 -14.86 -7.70 16.83
CA GLU A 69 -16.28 -7.63 17.25
C GLU A 69 -16.50 -7.99 18.72
N GLN A 70 -15.46 -8.41 19.43
CA GLN A 70 -15.56 -8.76 20.85
C GLN A 70 -15.86 -7.52 21.71
N THR A 71 -16.63 -7.72 22.78
CA THR A 71 -17.09 -6.64 23.67
C THR A 71 -15.92 -5.89 24.34
N ILE A 72 -14.85 -6.61 24.68
CA ILE A 72 -13.64 -6.03 25.29
C ILE A 72 -12.45 -6.36 24.40
N LEU A 73 -11.85 -5.33 23.82
CA LEU A 73 -10.64 -5.46 23.03
C LEU A 73 -9.42 -5.71 23.92
N ARG A 74 -8.54 -6.62 23.48
CA ARG A 74 -7.26 -6.88 24.14
C ARG A 74 -6.32 -5.68 24.01
N ASP A 75 -5.39 -5.52 24.94
CA ASP A 75 -4.44 -4.42 24.91
C ASP A 75 -3.56 -4.41 23.63
N ALA A 76 -3.21 -5.58 23.11
CA ALA A 76 -2.51 -5.69 21.83
C ALA A 76 -3.32 -5.13 20.64
N GLN A 77 -4.66 -5.31 20.66
CA GLN A 77 -5.53 -4.72 19.63
C GLN A 77 -5.65 -3.22 19.78
N LYS A 78 -5.80 -2.72 21.02
CA LYS A 78 -5.83 -1.27 21.28
C LYS A 78 -4.52 -0.60 20.85
N LEU A 79 -3.38 -1.23 21.17
CA LEU A 79 -2.07 -0.76 20.74
C LEU A 79 -1.94 -0.74 19.21
N TYR A 80 -2.41 -1.80 18.54
CA TYR A 80 -2.42 -1.87 17.09
C TYR A 80 -3.22 -0.72 16.45
N ALA A 81 -4.44 -0.48 16.93
CA ALA A 81 -5.29 0.61 16.46
C ALA A 81 -4.68 1.99 16.72
N ALA A 82 -4.09 2.20 17.89
CA ALA A 82 -3.40 3.43 18.23
C ALA A 82 -2.14 3.65 17.36
N THR A 83 -1.41 2.59 17.06
CA THR A 83 -0.24 2.62 16.15
C THR A 83 -0.65 3.00 14.74
N ASP A 84 -1.73 2.46 14.20
CA ASP A 84 -2.23 2.83 12.89
C ASP A 84 -2.57 4.32 12.81
N ALA A 85 -3.28 4.86 13.79
CA ALA A 85 -3.62 6.29 13.84
C ALA A 85 -2.36 7.18 13.97
N TRP A 86 -1.44 6.82 14.85
CA TRP A 86 -0.17 7.53 15.04
C TRP A 86 0.68 7.51 13.77
N THR A 87 0.74 6.38 13.09
CA THR A 87 1.49 6.20 11.84
C THR A 87 0.98 7.12 10.73
N CYS A 88 -0.34 7.30 10.61
CA CYS A 88 -0.92 8.23 9.65
C CYS A 88 -0.40 9.66 9.84
N ILE A 89 -0.35 10.13 11.09
CA ILE A 89 0.18 11.47 11.40
C ILE A 89 1.68 11.55 11.08
N LYS A 90 2.46 10.54 11.44
CA LYS A 90 3.90 10.51 11.17
C LYS A 90 4.23 10.53 9.68
N ILE A 91 3.51 9.78 8.88
CA ILE A 91 3.64 9.80 7.42
C ILE A 91 3.31 11.20 6.88
N TYR A 92 2.22 11.80 7.33
CA TYR A 92 1.81 13.13 6.87
C TYR A 92 2.83 14.20 7.21
N GLU A 93 3.34 14.22 8.46
CA GLU A 93 4.40 15.14 8.89
C GLU A 93 5.67 15.00 8.05
N GLU A 94 6.09 13.76 7.77
CA GLU A 94 7.27 13.49 6.95
C GLU A 94 7.09 13.91 5.51
N LEU A 95 5.96 13.61 4.89
CA LEU A 95 5.66 14.08 3.52
C LEU A 95 5.61 15.60 3.42
N GLN A 96 5.10 16.29 4.46
CA GLN A 96 5.15 17.75 4.53
C GLN A 96 6.59 18.27 4.67
N ARG A 97 7.43 17.59 5.48
CA ARG A 97 8.85 17.94 5.61
C ARG A 97 9.57 17.80 4.27
N LEU A 98 9.42 16.66 3.60
CA LEU A 98 10.01 16.42 2.29
C LEU A 98 9.56 17.45 1.26
N SER A 99 8.29 17.84 1.28
CA SER A 99 7.74 18.87 0.39
C SER A 99 8.38 20.24 0.59
N ARG A 100 8.71 20.61 1.83
CA ARG A 100 9.38 21.89 2.16
C ARG A 100 10.85 21.88 1.82
N ASP A 101 11.52 20.79 2.17
CA ASP A 101 12.98 20.70 2.09
C ASP A 101 13.45 20.32 0.69
N GLY A 102 12.56 19.74 -0.14
CA GLY A 102 12.92 19.20 -1.46
C GLY A 102 13.88 18.01 -1.38
N ASP A 103 13.99 17.37 -0.23
CA ASP A 103 14.92 16.29 0.07
C ASP A 103 14.30 14.93 -0.31
N TYR A 104 13.99 14.77 -1.60
CA TYR A 104 13.53 13.49 -2.16
C TYR A 104 13.88 13.40 -3.64
N GLU A 105 14.16 12.20 -4.09
CA GLU A 105 14.32 11.86 -5.49
C GLU A 105 13.14 11.01 -5.96
N LEU A 106 12.56 11.39 -7.11
CA LEU A 106 11.59 10.54 -7.79
C LEU A 106 12.38 9.41 -8.47
N VAL A 107 12.28 8.21 -7.90
CA VAL A 107 12.79 7.02 -8.57
C VAL A 107 11.78 6.63 -9.64
N GLU A 108 12.13 6.84 -10.91
CA GLU A 108 11.32 6.32 -12.00
C GLU A 108 11.20 4.79 -11.86
N PRO A 109 9.99 4.22 -12.03
CA PRO A 109 9.83 2.78 -12.00
C PRO A 109 10.74 2.19 -13.07
N VAL A 110 11.65 1.33 -12.66
CA VAL A 110 12.46 0.55 -13.59
C VAL A 110 11.46 -0.22 -14.44
N LYS A 111 11.32 0.18 -15.71
CA LYS A 111 10.62 -0.63 -16.69
C LYS A 111 11.36 -1.96 -16.71
N LEU A 112 10.77 -2.98 -16.13
CA LEU A 112 11.20 -4.36 -16.33
C LEU A 112 10.94 -4.66 -17.80
N VAL A 113 11.93 -4.26 -18.64
CA VAL A 113 11.92 -4.53 -20.05
C VAL A 113 12.08 -6.03 -20.21
N GLU A 114 10.96 -6.71 -20.55
CA GLU A 114 10.94 -7.83 -21.51
C GLU A 114 12.06 -8.88 -21.44
N ALA A 115 12.55 -9.23 -20.26
CA ALA A 115 13.43 -10.39 -20.12
C ALA A 115 12.64 -11.72 -20.14
N GLU A 116 11.31 -11.68 -20.05
CA GLU A 116 10.50 -12.90 -20.08
C GLU A 116 10.15 -13.38 -21.49
N SER A 117 10.23 -12.55 -22.52
CA SER A 117 9.91 -12.95 -23.90
C SER A 117 11.04 -13.70 -24.60
N GLU A 118 12.28 -13.56 -24.19
CA GLU A 118 13.41 -14.29 -24.78
C GLU A 118 13.61 -15.69 -24.19
N VAL A 119 13.23 -15.89 -22.92
CA VAL A 119 13.34 -17.22 -22.27
C VAL A 119 12.27 -18.18 -22.78
N VAL A 120 11.10 -17.67 -23.17
CA VAL A 120 10.04 -18.51 -23.74
C VAL A 120 10.37 -18.93 -25.18
N LYS A 121 10.90 -18.03 -26.00
CA LYS A 121 11.31 -18.32 -27.38
C LYS A 121 12.49 -19.31 -27.46
N SER A 122 13.38 -19.30 -26.50
CA SER A 122 14.52 -20.25 -26.47
C SER A 122 14.15 -21.65 -25.99
N LYS A 123 12.98 -21.82 -25.34
CA LYS A 123 12.48 -23.14 -24.92
C LYS A 123 11.62 -23.80 -26.00
N GLU A 124 10.93 -23.05 -26.84
CA GLU A 124 10.15 -23.59 -27.96
C GLU A 124 11.02 -24.05 -29.12
N ALA A 125 12.18 -23.42 -29.36
CA ALA A 125 13.11 -23.81 -30.42
C ALA A 125 13.91 -25.08 -30.15
N LYS A 126 13.85 -25.65 -28.93
CA LYS A 126 14.56 -26.89 -28.57
C LYS A 126 13.70 -28.15 -28.56
N ASN A 127 12.41 -28.02 -28.89
CA ASN A 127 11.48 -29.15 -28.84
C ASN A 127 11.06 -29.70 -30.22
N GLU A 128 11.69 -29.28 -31.32
CA GLU A 128 11.34 -29.71 -32.68
C GLU A 128 12.39 -30.59 -33.38
N GLU A 129 13.30 -31.20 -32.66
CA GLU A 129 14.15 -32.25 -33.26
C GLU A 129 14.01 -33.58 -32.51
N VAL A 130 13.00 -34.35 -32.95
CA VAL A 130 12.96 -35.80 -32.69
C VAL A 130 13.22 -36.53 -34.02
N PRO A 131 14.33 -37.28 -34.16
CA PRO A 131 14.55 -38.03 -35.40
C PRO A 131 13.61 -39.27 -35.43
N GLN A 132 12.88 -39.38 -36.51
CA GLN A 132 12.17 -40.59 -36.86
C GLN A 132 13.18 -41.70 -37.21
N SER A 133 13.24 -42.73 -36.41
CA SER A 133 13.88 -43.99 -36.80
C SER A 133 12.85 -44.95 -37.40
N SER A 134 13.07 -45.31 -38.64
CA SER A 134 12.30 -46.24 -39.40
C SER A 134 12.36 -47.68 -38.82
N PRO A 135 11.30 -48.51 -39.05
CA PRO A 135 11.31 -49.91 -38.60
C PRO A 135 12.10 -50.76 -39.56
N ILE A 136 12.93 -51.66 -39.01
CA ILE A 136 13.49 -52.78 -39.72
C ILE A 136 12.72 -54.02 -39.35
N ILE A 137 12.22 -54.66 -40.37
CA ILE A 137 11.68 -56.01 -40.65
C ILE A 137 11.70 -56.99 -39.48
#